data_6b8ebabe31c86f57c353e71eed14835c
#
_entry.id   6b8ebabe31c86f57c353e71eed14835c
#
_cell.length_a   1.000
_cell.length_b   1.000
_cell.length_c   1.000
_cell.angle_alpha   90.00
_cell.angle_beta   90.00
_cell.angle_gamma   90.00
#
_symmetry.space_group_name_H-M   'P 1'
#
loop_
_entity.id
_entity.type
_entity.pdbx_description
1 polymer ?
#
loop_
_entity_poly.entity_id
_entity_poly.type
_entity_poly.pdbx_seq_one_letter_code
_entity_poly.pdbx_strand_id
1 'polypeptide(L)'
;MTARCLGKYYFTDGDNLERCYKDSLSGFREWGQREHAKDWVLIPANMGERLSIDETSLQDDLFTFLTNKDGHCRKGSLIAAVRGTKAEEVLAILFKIPEEERLKVKEVTADLSDTMAAIVHAAFPNAILTLDCFHIMKRCIDGVEEMRLRYRREAQAEQRRLELEHRKRLKRYAARRRHYRKKHPKNYKGKTRGRKPLRKNEKFRPPVLDNGDTRNELLKRSRYSLTQTPDKWSERQKARMKLLFQLYPKLKEAYDITNRLRAIFRSSTLDRETAKGKFQEWYKDVNKSSLREMKAARDAVKSREDEILNYFIDHSTNAGAESFNSKINGSLQVSRKIVRFVKLHCATYMQDTYRRRLAYSAPLNLDNSKLL
;
A
#
# COMPACT_ATOMS: atom_id res chain seq x y z
N MET A 1 2.54 -11.23 21.34
CA MET A 1 1.48 -11.33 22.37
C MET A 1 1.48 -10.03 23.16
N THR A 2 0.34 -9.40 23.45
CA THR A 2 0.27 -8.14 24.21
C THR A 2 0.33 -8.40 25.70
N ALA A 3 0.74 -7.40 26.51
CA ALA A 3 0.75 -7.52 27.97
C ALA A 3 -0.63 -7.86 28.55
N ARG A 4 -1.71 -7.29 27.94
CA ARG A 4 -3.10 -7.63 28.30
C ARG A 4 -3.46 -9.08 27.98
N CYS A 5 -2.94 -9.62 26.86
CA CYS A 5 -3.15 -11.01 26.51
C CYS A 5 -2.39 -11.94 27.48
N LEU A 6 -1.16 -11.60 27.83
CA LEU A 6 -0.37 -12.28 28.85
C LEU A 6 -1.06 -12.19 30.22
N GLY A 7 -1.59 -11.01 30.58
CA GLY A 7 -2.33 -10.82 31.83
C GLY A 7 -3.52 -11.77 31.96
N LYS A 8 -4.29 -11.94 30.89
CA LYS A 8 -5.40 -12.92 30.85
C LYS A 8 -4.90 -14.37 30.99
N TYR A 9 -3.78 -14.68 30.33
CA TYR A 9 -3.22 -16.04 30.35
C TYR A 9 -2.65 -16.41 31.73
N TYR A 10 -1.99 -15.47 32.42
CA TYR A 10 -1.36 -15.65 33.70
C TYR A 10 -2.19 -15.11 34.89
N PHE A 11 -3.47 -14.75 34.67
CA PHE A 11 -4.38 -14.23 35.70
C PHE A 11 -3.82 -13.00 36.44
N THR A 12 -3.13 -12.11 35.71
CA THR A 12 -2.54 -10.89 36.27
C THR A 12 -3.07 -9.67 35.54
N ASP A 13 -2.95 -8.48 36.15
CA ASP A 13 -3.33 -7.24 35.50
C ASP A 13 -2.38 -6.92 34.34
N GLY A 14 -2.91 -6.94 33.10
CA GLY A 14 -2.14 -6.69 31.90
C GLY A 14 -1.62 -5.25 31.78
N ASP A 15 -2.32 -4.27 32.36
CA ASP A 15 -1.87 -2.86 32.37
C ASP A 15 -0.71 -2.69 33.37
N ASN A 16 -0.72 -3.43 34.46
CA ASN A 16 0.38 -3.49 35.43
C ASN A 16 1.61 -4.19 34.83
N LEU A 17 1.41 -5.31 34.13
CA LEU A 17 2.49 -5.97 33.37
C LEU A 17 3.13 -5.05 32.35
N GLU A 18 2.33 -4.28 31.60
CA GLU A 18 2.85 -3.32 30.62
C GLU A 18 3.68 -2.23 31.32
N ARG A 19 3.22 -1.75 32.47
CA ARG A 19 3.91 -0.74 33.26
C ARG A 19 5.23 -1.28 33.82
N CYS A 20 5.19 -2.44 34.47
CA CYS A 20 6.38 -3.10 35.01
C CYS A 20 7.42 -3.38 33.93
N TYR A 21 6.98 -3.91 32.79
CA TYR A 21 7.88 -4.13 31.65
C TYR A 21 8.54 -2.82 31.20
N LYS A 22 7.74 -1.79 30.96
CA LYS A 22 8.20 -0.50 30.51
C LYS A 22 9.14 0.18 31.50
N ASP A 23 8.79 0.16 32.78
CA ASP A 23 9.47 0.96 33.78
C ASP A 23 10.69 0.24 34.40
N SER A 24 10.71 -1.10 34.36
CA SER A 24 11.77 -1.88 35.04
C SER A 24 12.52 -2.84 34.10
N LEU A 25 11.80 -3.55 33.17
CA LEU A 25 12.42 -4.60 32.37
C LEU A 25 12.93 -4.13 31.02
N SER A 26 12.37 -3.05 30.47
CA SER A 26 12.71 -2.58 29.11
C SER A 26 14.00 -1.76 29.06
N GLY A 27 14.56 -1.35 30.20
CA GLY A 27 15.70 -0.42 30.26
C GLY A 27 15.39 0.99 29.70
N PHE A 28 14.10 1.27 29.44
CA PHE A 28 13.69 2.55 28.83
C PHE A 28 14.01 3.76 29.71
N ARG A 29 14.00 3.59 31.03
CA ARG A 29 14.31 4.69 31.95
C ARG A 29 15.78 5.13 31.87
N GLU A 30 16.68 4.20 31.57
CA GLU A 30 18.13 4.40 31.53
C GLU A 30 18.62 4.65 30.10
N TRP A 31 17.72 4.61 29.12
CA TRP A 31 18.09 4.78 27.71
C TRP A 31 18.47 6.22 27.40
N GLY A 32 19.70 6.45 26.94
CA GLY A 32 20.26 7.77 26.69
C GLY A 32 19.51 8.63 25.67
N GLN A 33 18.70 8.00 24.79
CA GLN A 33 17.88 8.71 23.79
C GLN A 33 16.45 8.97 24.25
N ARG A 34 16.11 8.68 25.50
CA ARG A 34 14.74 8.75 26.02
C ARG A 34 14.07 10.12 25.83
N GLU A 35 14.79 11.20 26.01
CA GLU A 35 14.25 12.56 26.00
C GLU A 35 13.73 12.95 24.61
N HIS A 36 14.49 12.64 23.56
CA HIS A 36 14.15 12.96 22.18
C HIS A 36 13.55 11.81 21.36
N ALA A 37 13.36 10.62 21.96
CA ALA A 37 12.90 9.44 21.25
C ALA A 37 11.50 9.57 20.60
N LYS A 38 10.71 10.57 20.99
CA LYS A 38 9.42 10.88 20.34
C LYS A 38 9.59 11.59 19.01
N ASP A 39 10.72 12.29 18.84
CA ASP A 39 10.99 13.10 17.66
C ASP A 39 12.03 12.41 16.76
N TRP A 40 13.07 11.80 17.36
CA TRP A 40 14.04 11.01 16.59
C TRP A 40 14.76 9.98 17.45
N VAL A 41 15.24 8.94 16.78
CA VAL A 41 16.12 7.89 17.32
C VAL A 41 17.23 7.67 16.32
N LEU A 42 18.47 7.52 16.80
CA LEU A 42 19.65 7.30 15.96
C LEU A 42 20.53 6.19 16.58
N ILE A 43 20.91 5.21 15.76
CA ILE A 43 21.71 4.06 16.16
C ILE A 43 22.84 3.86 15.14
N PRO A 44 23.91 4.67 15.20
CA PRO A 44 25.00 4.59 14.23
C PRO A 44 25.70 3.22 14.18
N ALA A 45 25.70 2.48 15.31
CA ALA A 45 26.25 1.14 15.36
C ALA A 45 25.62 0.12 14.40
N ASN A 46 24.43 0.43 13.86
CA ASN A 46 23.71 -0.41 12.89
C ASN A 46 24.01 -0.03 11.43
N MET A 47 24.92 0.94 11.20
CA MET A 47 25.30 1.31 9.84
C MET A 47 25.86 0.10 9.07
N GLY A 48 25.69 0.13 7.76
CA GLY A 48 26.17 -0.87 6.84
C GLY A 48 26.42 -0.25 5.46
N GLU A 49 26.85 -1.04 4.50
CA GLU A 49 27.14 -0.57 3.15
C GLU A 49 25.87 -0.38 2.29
N ARG A 50 24.80 -1.12 2.61
CA ARG A 50 23.52 -1.12 1.87
C ARG A 50 22.38 -0.71 2.76
N LEU A 51 21.78 0.44 2.45
CA LEU A 51 20.74 1.04 3.26
C LEU A 51 19.42 1.12 2.50
N SER A 52 18.36 1.39 3.26
CA SER A 52 17.04 1.66 2.73
C SER A 52 16.42 2.80 3.52
N ILE A 53 15.89 3.79 2.81
CA ILE A 53 15.15 4.92 3.39
C ILE A 53 13.70 4.87 2.92
N ASP A 54 12.77 5.04 3.85
CA ASP A 54 11.33 4.93 3.57
C ASP A 54 10.51 5.79 4.53
N GLU A 55 9.33 6.21 4.09
CA GLU A 55 8.38 6.97 4.89
C GLU A 55 7.22 6.10 5.33
N THR A 56 6.79 6.24 6.57
CA THR A 56 5.58 5.58 7.01
C THR A 56 4.77 6.45 7.96
N SER A 57 3.45 6.35 7.88
CA SER A 57 2.56 7.00 8.84
C SER A 57 2.42 6.12 10.08
N LEU A 58 2.75 6.69 11.23
CA LEU A 58 2.54 6.09 12.53
C LEU A 58 1.47 6.90 13.28
N GLN A 59 0.25 6.36 13.36
CA GLN A 59 -0.94 7.08 13.83
C GLN A 59 -1.25 8.26 12.89
N ASP A 60 -1.06 9.49 13.33
CA ASP A 60 -1.31 10.69 12.54
C ASP A 60 0.00 11.41 12.17
N ASP A 61 1.15 10.87 12.59
CA ASP A 61 2.47 11.44 12.33
C ASP A 61 3.19 10.67 11.22
N LEU A 62 3.91 11.40 10.36
CA LEU A 62 4.82 10.83 9.39
C LEU A 62 6.21 10.67 10.00
N PHE A 63 6.83 9.53 9.72
CA PHE A 63 8.21 9.23 10.11
C PHE A 63 9.03 8.78 8.91
N THR A 64 10.27 9.23 8.87
CA THR A 64 11.29 8.72 7.95
C THR A 64 12.15 7.70 8.68
N PHE A 65 12.28 6.51 8.12
CA PHE A 65 13.11 5.42 8.64
C PHE A 65 14.31 5.19 7.74
N LEU A 66 15.50 5.09 8.35
CA LEU A 66 16.70 4.59 7.70
C LEU A 66 17.04 3.23 8.29
N THR A 67 17.18 2.23 7.43
CA THR A 67 17.42 0.85 7.84
C THR A 67 18.61 0.24 7.08
N ASN A 68 19.34 -0.65 7.74
CA ASN A 68 20.35 -1.48 7.13
C ASN A 68 19.70 -2.71 6.48
N LYS A 69 19.89 -2.87 5.17
CA LYS A 69 19.32 -3.98 4.39
C LYS A 69 19.92 -5.33 4.80
N ASP A 70 21.20 -5.37 5.15
CA ASP A 70 21.88 -6.59 5.57
C ASP A 70 21.37 -7.14 6.91
N GLY A 71 20.70 -6.31 7.69
CA GLY A 71 19.99 -6.74 8.91
C GLY A 71 18.69 -7.52 8.65
N HIS A 72 18.21 -7.60 7.39
CA HIS A 72 16.98 -8.34 6.98
C HIS A 72 15.77 -8.09 7.89
N CYS A 73 15.53 -6.85 8.30
CA CYS A 73 14.48 -6.44 9.24
C CYS A 73 14.54 -7.15 10.59
N ARG A 74 15.70 -7.63 10.99
CA ARG A 74 15.98 -8.19 12.31
C ARG A 74 16.53 -7.11 13.23
N LYS A 75 16.90 -7.51 14.43
CA LYS A 75 17.65 -6.69 15.36
C LYS A 75 18.90 -6.14 14.68
N GLY A 76 19.21 -4.85 14.90
CA GLY A 76 20.33 -4.18 14.25
C GLY A 76 20.02 -3.60 12.85
N SER A 77 18.76 -3.71 12.37
CA SER A 77 18.41 -3.10 11.07
C SER A 77 18.08 -1.61 11.16
N LEU A 78 17.51 -1.13 12.27
CA LEU A 78 17.14 0.27 12.40
C LEU A 78 18.38 1.14 12.67
N ILE A 79 18.62 2.12 11.80
CA ILE A 79 19.69 3.10 11.95
C ILE A 79 19.13 4.41 12.48
N ALA A 80 18.07 4.92 11.84
CA ALA A 80 17.41 6.16 12.25
C ALA A 80 15.90 6.06 12.09
N ALA A 81 15.19 6.72 13.00
CA ALA A 81 13.79 7.03 12.89
C ALA A 81 13.63 8.52 13.19
N VAL A 82 13.11 9.30 12.27
CA VAL A 82 12.94 10.74 12.39
C VAL A 82 11.48 11.10 12.16
N ARG A 83 10.87 11.84 13.07
CA ARG A 83 9.52 12.37 12.89
C ARG A 83 9.58 13.51 11.89
N GLY A 84 8.79 13.41 10.84
CA GLY A 84 8.81 14.33 9.70
C GLY A 84 9.43 13.70 8.45
N THR A 85 9.24 14.40 7.33
CA THR A 85 9.70 13.96 6.00
C THR A 85 10.48 15.08 5.29
N LYS A 86 10.65 16.25 5.95
CA LYS A 86 11.41 17.34 5.37
C LYS A 86 12.90 17.04 5.36
N ALA A 87 13.53 17.31 4.23
CA ALA A 87 14.96 17.01 4.05
C ALA A 87 15.83 17.63 5.15
N GLU A 88 15.58 18.88 5.52
CA GLU A 88 16.35 19.59 6.53
C GLU A 88 16.28 18.92 7.91
N GLU A 89 15.06 18.50 8.33
CA GLU A 89 14.81 17.83 9.62
C GLU A 89 15.52 16.46 9.66
N VAL A 90 15.43 15.70 8.58
CA VAL A 90 16.06 14.37 8.48
C VAL A 90 17.57 14.49 8.41
N LEU A 91 18.11 15.38 7.58
CA LEU A 91 19.56 15.62 7.45
C LEU A 91 20.20 16.09 8.74
N ALA A 92 19.52 16.96 9.53
CA ALA A 92 20.00 17.40 10.83
C ALA A 92 20.27 16.23 11.81
N ILE A 93 19.53 15.13 11.66
CA ILE A 93 19.76 13.91 12.46
C ILE A 93 20.79 13.00 11.82
N LEU A 94 20.74 12.81 10.50
CA LEU A 94 21.69 11.93 9.81
C LEU A 94 23.13 12.47 9.85
N PHE A 95 23.33 13.79 9.89
CA PHE A 95 24.65 14.40 10.05
C PHE A 95 25.27 14.22 11.44
N LYS A 96 24.52 13.73 12.43
CA LYS A 96 25.08 13.25 13.70
C LYS A 96 25.85 11.93 13.56
N ILE A 97 25.67 11.20 12.46
CA ILE A 97 26.50 10.04 12.09
C ILE A 97 27.85 10.56 11.59
N PRO A 98 28.97 10.04 12.08
CA PRO A 98 30.29 10.44 11.60
C PRO A 98 30.40 10.36 10.08
N GLU A 99 31.05 11.33 9.47
CA GLU A 99 31.18 11.40 8.01
C GLU A 99 31.84 10.16 7.43
N GLU A 100 32.89 9.65 8.10
CA GLU A 100 33.59 8.43 7.72
C GLU A 100 32.65 7.22 7.58
N GLU A 101 31.66 7.10 8.45
CA GLU A 101 30.66 6.03 8.37
C GLU A 101 29.65 6.26 7.23
N ARG A 102 29.27 7.52 6.98
CA ARG A 102 28.39 7.87 5.86
C ARG A 102 29.04 7.65 4.50
N LEU A 103 30.35 7.89 4.39
CA LEU A 103 31.14 7.68 3.17
C LEU A 103 31.34 6.19 2.81
N LYS A 104 31.18 5.28 3.77
CA LYS A 104 31.26 3.82 3.54
C LYS A 104 30.00 3.25 2.86
N VAL A 105 28.90 4.01 2.84
CA VAL A 105 27.66 3.54 2.23
C VAL A 105 27.81 3.49 0.72
N LYS A 106 27.53 2.32 0.15
CA LYS A 106 27.64 2.03 -1.30
C LYS A 106 26.32 2.15 -2.03
N GLU A 107 25.22 1.84 -1.35
CA GLU A 107 23.89 1.83 -1.95
C GLU A 107 22.83 2.31 -0.96
N VAL A 108 21.91 3.13 -1.45
CA VAL A 108 20.68 3.46 -0.72
C VAL A 108 19.48 3.25 -1.63
N THR A 109 18.53 2.41 -1.19
CA THR A 109 17.25 2.25 -1.87
C THR A 109 16.24 3.20 -1.26
N ALA A 110 15.50 3.92 -2.11
CA ALA A 110 14.49 4.89 -1.71
C ALA A 110 13.22 4.80 -2.57
N ASP A 111 12.14 5.43 -2.11
CA ASP A 111 10.94 5.67 -2.90
C ASP A 111 11.16 6.68 -4.02
N LEU A 112 10.21 6.75 -4.95
CA LEU A 112 10.16 7.75 -6.02
C LEU A 112 9.76 9.13 -5.45
N SER A 113 10.60 9.70 -4.59
CA SER A 113 10.44 10.99 -3.92
C SER A 113 11.67 11.87 -4.13
N ASP A 114 11.48 13.11 -4.59
CA ASP A 114 12.58 14.06 -4.76
C ASP A 114 13.23 14.42 -3.42
N THR A 115 12.42 14.48 -2.36
CA THR A 115 12.91 14.74 -1.00
C THR A 115 13.84 13.63 -0.52
N MET A 116 13.44 12.35 -0.73
CA MET A 116 14.30 11.21 -0.35
C MET A 116 15.59 11.19 -1.13
N ALA A 117 15.54 11.47 -2.43
CA ALA A 117 16.75 11.58 -3.23
C ALA A 117 17.70 12.68 -2.74
N ALA A 118 17.16 13.87 -2.44
CA ALA A 118 17.96 14.97 -1.89
C ALA A 118 18.62 14.58 -0.55
N ILE A 119 17.89 13.89 0.34
CA ILE A 119 18.44 13.37 1.59
C ILE A 119 19.57 12.40 1.33
N VAL A 120 19.39 11.44 0.42
CA VAL A 120 20.39 10.42 0.12
C VAL A 120 21.65 11.04 -0.46
N HIS A 121 21.53 11.91 -1.46
CA HIS A 121 22.70 12.58 -2.06
C HIS A 121 23.49 13.45 -1.07
N ALA A 122 22.78 14.13 -0.15
CA ALA A 122 23.43 14.96 0.85
C ALA A 122 24.08 14.14 1.99
N ALA A 123 23.40 13.10 2.48
CA ALA A 123 23.86 12.31 3.60
C ALA A 123 24.91 11.27 3.20
N PHE A 124 24.81 10.68 2.01
CA PHE A 124 25.60 9.54 1.54
C PHE A 124 26.17 9.81 0.13
N PRO A 125 27.12 10.71 -0.03
CA PRO A 125 27.58 11.20 -1.33
C PRO A 125 28.23 10.12 -2.21
N ASN A 126 28.77 9.04 -1.62
CA ASN A 126 29.36 7.91 -2.34
C ASN A 126 28.36 6.82 -2.71
N ALA A 127 27.13 6.92 -2.23
CA ALA A 127 26.14 5.86 -2.41
C ALA A 127 25.45 5.96 -3.77
N ILE A 128 25.25 4.83 -4.41
CA ILE A 128 24.35 4.69 -5.57
C ILE A 128 22.90 4.73 -5.05
N LEU A 129 22.14 5.71 -5.51
CA LEU A 129 20.69 5.77 -5.24
C LEU A 129 19.97 4.83 -6.19
N THR A 130 19.23 3.89 -5.63
CA THR A 130 18.34 2.96 -6.37
C THR A 130 16.89 3.26 -6.01
N LEU A 131 16.06 3.52 -7.00
CA LEU A 131 14.63 3.73 -6.76
C LEU A 131 13.86 2.41 -6.76
N ASP A 132 12.93 2.28 -5.79
CA ASP A 132 12.16 1.06 -5.65
C ASP A 132 11.19 0.84 -6.81
N CYS A 133 11.35 -0.30 -7.49
CA CYS A 133 10.53 -0.70 -8.63
C CYS A 133 9.04 -0.83 -8.29
N PHE A 134 8.69 -1.12 -7.03
CA PHE A 134 7.30 -1.20 -6.59
C PHE A 134 6.58 0.15 -6.74
N HIS A 135 7.21 1.24 -6.31
CA HIS A 135 6.64 2.59 -6.41
C HIS A 135 6.51 3.05 -7.85
N ILE A 136 7.43 2.65 -8.71
CA ILE A 136 7.36 2.90 -10.14
C ILE A 136 6.18 2.15 -10.77
N MET A 137 6.06 0.86 -10.46
CA MET A 137 4.92 0.05 -10.91
C MET A 137 3.58 0.57 -10.41
N LYS A 138 3.54 1.06 -9.17
CA LYS A 138 2.36 1.65 -8.56
C LYS A 138 1.85 2.84 -9.36
N ARG A 139 2.73 3.72 -9.89
CA ARG A 139 2.32 4.85 -10.75
C ARG A 139 1.53 4.40 -11.98
N CYS A 140 1.96 3.34 -12.65
CA CYS A 140 1.22 2.79 -13.80
C CYS A 140 -0.10 2.14 -13.36
N ILE A 141 -0.08 1.39 -12.26
CA ILE A 141 -1.28 0.74 -11.71
C ILE A 141 -2.32 1.78 -11.28
N ASP A 142 -1.89 2.87 -10.64
CA ASP A 142 -2.77 3.98 -10.23
C ASP A 142 -3.39 4.66 -11.47
N GLY A 143 -2.64 4.80 -12.58
CA GLY A 143 -3.18 5.29 -13.84
C GLY A 143 -4.28 4.40 -14.43
N VAL A 144 -4.09 3.08 -14.41
CA VAL A 144 -5.12 2.11 -14.80
C VAL A 144 -6.35 2.21 -13.88
N GLU A 145 -6.13 2.36 -12.57
CA GLU A 145 -7.21 2.50 -11.58
C GLU A 145 -7.99 3.81 -11.76
N GLU A 146 -7.32 4.91 -12.06
CA GLU A 146 -7.98 6.19 -12.38
C GLU A 146 -8.90 6.06 -13.59
N MET A 147 -8.42 5.42 -14.67
CA MET A 147 -9.23 5.14 -15.84
C MET A 147 -10.44 4.26 -15.51
N ARG A 148 -10.24 3.18 -14.74
CA ARG A 148 -11.32 2.30 -14.29
C ARG A 148 -12.36 3.06 -13.49
N LEU A 149 -11.93 3.93 -12.57
CA LEU A 149 -12.82 4.75 -11.75
C LEU A 149 -13.60 5.76 -12.60
N ARG A 150 -12.99 6.36 -13.62
CA ARG A 150 -13.66 7.26 -14.57
C ARG A 150 -14.78 6.51 -15.29
N TYR A 151 -14.50 5.38 -15.92
CA TYR A 151 -15.52 4.56 -16.58
C TYR A 151 -16.62 4.09 -15.63
N ARG A 152 -16.27 3.79 -14.39
CA ARG A 152 -17.26 3.40 -13.37
C ARG A 152 -18.19 4.57 -13.01
N ARG A 153 -17.67 5.80 -12.90
CA ARG A 153 -18.50 7.00 -12.67
C ARG A 153 -19.46 7.23 -13.83
N GLU A 154 -18.99 7.07 -15.07
CA GLU A 154 -19.81 7.16 -16.28
C GLU A 154 -20.95 6.10 -16.28
N ALA A 155 -20.61 4.83 -15.99
CA ALA A 155 -21.59 3.76 -15.89
C ALA A 155 -22.63 4.00 -14.79
N GLN A 156 -22.24 4.56 -13.66
CA GLN A 156 -23.13 4.95 -12.57
C GLN A 156 -24.06 6.11 -12.99
N ALA A 157 -23.53 7.10 -13.69
CA ALA A 157 -24.31 8.23 -14.19
C ALA A 157 -25.35 7.75 -15.22
N GLU A 158 -24.97 6.87 -16.14
CA GLU A 158 -25.89 6.25 -17.09
C GLU A 158 -26.99 5.46 -16.38
N GLN A 159 -26.63 4.64 -15.40
CA GLN A 159 -27.61 3.88 -14.62
C GLN A 159 -28.62 4.78 -13.91
N ARG A 160 -28.16 5.88 -13.28
CA ARG A 160 -29.03 6.88 -12.63
C ARG A 160 -29.97 7.55 -13.63
N ARG A 161 -29.47 7.87 -14.85
CA ARG A 161 -30.28 8.44 -15.92
C ARG A 161 -31.40 7.49 -16.31
N LEU A 162 -31.10 6.21 -16.55
CA LEU A 162 -32.08 5.19 -16.91
C LEU A 162 -33.11 4.97 -15.78
N GLU A 163 -32.69 4.99 -14.54
CA GLU A 163 -33.58 4.91 -13.39
C GLU A 163 -34.54 6.10 -13.32
N LEU A 164 -34.05 7.30 -13.54
CA LEU A 164 -34.88 8.52 -13.59
C LEU A 164 -35.89 8.47 -14.71
N GLU A 165 -35.50 8.04 -15.92
CA GLU A 165 -36.38 7.85 -17.04
C GLU A 165 -37.47 6.80 -16.74
N HIS A 166 -37.10 5.70 -16.11
CA HIS A 166 -38.08 4.69 -15.64
C HIS A 166 -39.10 5.28 -14.67
N ARG A 167 -38.62 6.05 -13.66
CA ARG A 167 -39.51 6.75 -12.71
C ARG A 167 -40.45 7.75 -13.40
N LYS A 168 -39.92 8.54 -14.37
CA LYS A 168 -40.76 9.46 -15.17
C LYS A 168 -41.79 8.70 -15.97
N ARG A 169 -41.46 7.57 -16.59
CA ARG A 169 -42.38 6.71 -17.34
C ARG A 169 -43.49 6.19 -16.44
N LEU A 170 -43.18 5.71 -15.24
CA LEU A 170 -44.19 5.24 -14.27
C LEU A 170 -45.14 6.37 -13.82
N LYS A 171 -44.59 7.59 -13.57
CA LYS A 171 -45.42 8.76 -13.21
C LYS A 171 -46.39 9.13 -14.34
N ARG A 172 -45.89 9.19 -15.59
CA ARG A 172 -46.77 9.48 -16.78
C ARG A 172 -47.85 8.42 -16.94
N TYR A 173 -47.54 7.16 -16.76
CA TYR A 173 -48.51 6.08 -16.80
C TYR A 173 -49.58 6.22 -15.71
N ALA A 174 -49.19 6.48 -14.50
CA ALA A 174 -50.10 6.71 -13.37
C ALA A 174 -51.02 7.91 -13.60
N ALA A 175 -50.49 9.01 -14.17
CA ALA A 175 -51.28 10.19 -14.49
C ALA A 175 -52.31 9.90 -15.60
N ARG A 176 -51.93 9.20 -16.69
CA ARG A 176 -52.85 8.77 -17.76
C ARG A 176 -53.96 7.88 -17.22
N ARG A 177 -53.66 6.96 -16.31
CA ARG A 177 -54.63 6.06 -15.69
C ARG A 177 -55.60 6.81 -14.77
N ARG A 178 -55.13 7.83 -14.02
CA ARG A 178 -55.99 8.71 -13.21
C ARG A 178 -56.94 9.50 -14.11
N HIS A 179 -56.45 10.07 -15.20
CA HIS A 179 -57.25 10.83 -16.17
C HIS A 179 -58.35 9.94 -16.79
N TYR A 180 -58.00 8.74 -17.25
CA TYR A 180 -58.94 7.78 -17.81
C TYR A 180 -60.05 7.38 -16.79
N ARG A 181 -59.68 7.13 -15.53
CA ARG A 181 -60.64 6.84 -14.46
C ARG A 181 -61.64 7.98 -14.23
N LYS A 182 -61.15 9.24 -14.27
CA LYS A 182 -62.03 10.41 -14.12
C LYS A 182 -63.01 10.54 -15.29
N LYS A 183 -62.57 10.23 -16.49
CA LYS A 183 -63.37 10.38 -17.72
C LYS A 183 -64.42 9.24 -17.90
N HIS A 184 -64.11 8.03 -17.34
CA HIS A 184 -64.96 6.84 -17.54
C HIS A 184 -65.30 6.14 -16.19
N PRO A 185 -66.02 6.81 -15.27
CA PRO A 185 -66.24 6.29 -13.94
C PRO A 185 -67.14 5.02 -13.93
N LYS A 186 -68.14 4.90 -14.83
CA LYS A 186 -69.05 3.76 -14.90
C LYS A 186 -68.43 2.51 -15.59
N ASN A 187 -67.50 2.64 -16.46
CA ASN A 187 -66.91 1.55 -17.30
C ASN A 187 -65.62 0.98 -16.77
N TYR A 188 -65.10 1.48 -15.64
CA TYR A 188 -63.83 1.03 -15.10
C TYR A 188 -63.97 -0.23 -14.26
N LYS A 189 -63.95 -1.42 -14.89
CA LYS A 189 -63.96 -2.73 -14.22
C LYS A 189 -62.54 -3.23 -13.82
N GLY A 190 -61.51 -2.42 -13.82
CA GLY A 190 -60.16 -2.76 -13.38
C GLY A 190 -59.35 -3.69 -14.30
N LYS A 191 -60.00 -4.34 -15.27
CA LYS A 191 -59.31 -5.21 -16.25
C LYS A 191 -59.46 -4.63 -17.63
N THR A 192 -58.36 -4.11 -18.20
CA THR A 192 -58.28 -3.76 -19.64
C THR A 192 -57.85 -4.98 -20.42
N ARG A 193 -58.62 -5.37 -21.47
CA ARG A 193 -58.15 -6.30 -22.52
C ARG A 193 -56.90 -5.69 -23.18
N GLY A 194 -55.77 -6.33 -23.14
CA GLY A 194 -54.54 -5.84 -23.79
C GLY A 194 -53.30 -5.97 -22.89
N ARG A 195 -52.25 -5.23 -23.21
CA ARG A 195 -50.95 -5.22 -22.56
C ARG A 195 -51.06 -5.15 -21.04
N LYS A 196 -50.45 -6.12 -20.32
CA LYS A 196 -50.42 -6.15 -18.84
C LYS A 196 -50.00 -4.78 -18.29
N PRO A 197 -50.84 -4.14 -17.42
CA PRO A 197 -50.47 -2.85 -16.86
C PRO A 197 -49.17 -2.95 -16.08
N LEU A 198 -48.27 -1.98 -16.29
CA LEU A 198 -47.06 -1.82 -15.46
C LEU A 198 -47.52 -1.75 -13.99
N ARG A 199 -46.99 -2.65 -13.16
CA ARG A 199 -47.33 -2.64 -11.73
C ARG A 199 -46.83 -1.33 -11.13
N LYS A 200 -47.64 -0.70 -10.27
CA LYS A 200 -47.36 0.60 -9.64
C LYS A 200 -45.99 0.65 -8.91
N ASN A 201 -45.48 -0.51 -8.51
CA ASN A 201 -44.23 -0.71 -7.74
C ASN A 201 -43.19 -1.53 -8.53
N GLU A 202 -43.20 -1.51 -9.85
CA GLU A 202 -42.19 -2.18 -10.63
C GLU A 202 -40.81 -1.53 -10.35
N LYS A 203 -39.93 -2.31 -9.69
CA LYS A 203 -38.60 -1.85 -9.38
C LYS A 203 -37.79 -1.73 -10.66
N PHE A 204 -36.99 -0.67 -10.76
CA PHE A 204 -36.00 -0.54 -11.82
C PHE A 204 -34.99 -1.68 -11.76
N ARG A 205 -34.74 -2.30 -12.90
CA ARG A 205 -33.66 -3.28 -13.09
C ARG A 205 -32.68 -2.71 -14.11
N PRO A 206 -31.42 -2.48 -13.72
CA PRO A 206 -30.43 -2.00 -14.68
C PRO A 206 -30.15 -3.06 -15.76
N PRO A 207 -29.73 -2.66 -16.96
CA PRO A 207 -29.29 -3.57 -17.98
C PRO A 207 -28.11 -4.41 -17.47
N VAL A 208 -28.16 -5.72 -17.70
CA VAL A 208 -27.10 -6.67 -17.38
C VAL A 208 -26.38 -7.10 -18.65
N LEU A 209 -25.11 -7.43 -18.51
CA LEU A 209 -24.25 -7.98 -19.53
C LEU A 209 -24.41 -9.52 -19.58
N ASP A 210 -23.78 -10.16 -20.55
CA ASP A 210 -23.85 -11.62 -20.76
C ASP A 210 -23.40 -12.45 -19.55
N ASN A 211 -22.51 -11.90 -18.73
CA ASN A 211 -22.04 -12.53 -17.49
C ASN A 211 -22.95 -12.24 -16.27
N GLY A 212 -24.09 -11.57 -16.45
CA GLY A 212 -25.04 -11.20 -15.40
C GLY A 212 -24.64 -9.96 -14.59
N ASP A 213 -23.49 -9.34 -14.80
CA ASP A 213 -23.07 -8.10 -14.16
C ASP A 213 -23.68 -6.89 -14.88
N THR A 214 -23.97 -5.82 -14.17
CA THR A 214 -24.12 -4.49 -14.76
C THR A 214 -22.73 -3.92 -15.12
N ARG A 215 -22.65 -2.90 -15.99
CA ARG A 215 -21.38 -2.22 -16.31
C ARG A 215 -20.67 -1.72 -15.06
N ASN A 216 -21.40 -1.18 -14.09
CA ASN A 216 -20.84 -0.72 -12.81
C ASN A 216 -20.26 -1.88 -11.98
N GLU A 217 -20.94 -3.02 -11.93
CA GLU A 217 -20.47 -4.21 -11.20
C GLU A 217 -19.27 -4.85 -11.90
N LEU A 218 -19.27 -4.95 -13.22
CA LEU A 218 -18.12 -5.42 -13.99
C LEU A 218 -16.87 -4.62 -13.65
N LEU A 219 -16.94 -3.28 -13.70
CA LEU A 219 -15.82 -2.39 -13.36
C LEU A 219 -15.43 -2.48 -11.88
N LYS A 220 -16.40 -2.64 -10.95
CA LYS A 220 -16.13 -2.81 -9.52
C LYS A 220 -15.37 -4.11 -9.25
N ARG A 221 -15.85 -5.22 -9.81
CA ARG A 221 -15.33 -6.58 -9.56
C ARG A 221 -14.00 -6.85 -10.26
N SER A 222 -13.63 -6.03 -11.27
CA SER A 222 -12.39 -6.18 -12.03
C SER A 222 -11.18 -5.49 -11.39
N ARG A 223 -11.37 -4.74 -10.28
CA ARG A 223 -10.31 -3.95 -9.63
C ARG A 223 -9.04 -4.76 -9.38
N TYR A 224 -9.15 -5.86 -8.65
CA TYR A 224 -7.97 -6.68 -8.29
C TYR A 224 -7.37 -7.42 -9.49
N SER A 225 -8.18 -7.80 -10.47
CA SER A 225 -7.66 -8.44 -11.68
C SER A 225 -6.80 -7.49 -12.52
N LEU A 226 -7.10 -6.19 -12.52
CA LEU A 226 -6.30 -5.16 -13.21
C LEU A 226 -4.94 -4.90 -12.53
N THR A 227 -4.78 -5.23 -11.26
CA THR A 227 -3.48 -5.13 -10.57
C THR A 227 -2.61 -6.37 -10.72
N GLN A 228 -3.17 -7.48 -11.19
CA GLN A 228 -2.50 -8.76 -11.37
C GLN A 228 -2.14 -9.01 -12.84
N THR A 229 -1.22 -9.93 -13.07
CA THR A 229 -0.92 -10.48 -14.39
C THR A 229 -1.92 -11.58 -14.77
N PRO A 230 -2.15 -11.85 -16.07
CA PRO A 230 -3.15 -12.82 -16.55
C PRO A 230 -2.94 -14.25 -16.04
N ASP A 231 -1.70 -14.64 -15.79
CA ASP A 231 -1.32 -15.94 -15.23
C ASP A 231 -1.90 -16.20 -13.83
N LYS A 232 -2.15 -15.14 -13.07
CA LYS A 232 -2.71 -15.21 -11.71
C LYS A 232 -4.24 -15.20 -11.67
N TRP A 233 -4.90 -15.07 -12.83
CA TRP A 233 -6.35 -15.00 -12.88
C TRP A 233 -7.00 -16.39 -12.80
N SER A 234 -8.03 -16.51 -11.98
CA SER A 234 -8.96 -17.64 -12.04
C SER A 234 -9.77 -17.62 -13.35
N GLU A 235 -10.37 -18.73 -13.73
CA GLU A 235 -11.19 -18.81 -14.97
C GLU A 235 -12.34 -17.81 -14.97
N ARG A 236 -12.97 -17.57 -13.82
CA ARG A 236 -14.01 -16.52 -13.67
C ARG A 236 -13.45 -15.11 -13.89
N GLN A 237 -12.23 -14.86 -13.44
CA GLN A 237 -11.56 -13.58 -13.68
C GLN A 237 -11.19 -13.43 -15.16
N LYS A 238 -10.67 -14.46 -15.81
CA LYS A 238 -10.35 -14.45 -17.25
C LYS A 238 -11.57 -14.11 -18.09
N ALA A 239 -12.71 -14.78 -17.86
CA ALA A 239 -13.97 -14.51 -18.55
C ALA A 239 -14.44 -13.05 -18.33
N ARG A 240 -14.36 -12.55 -17.07
CA ARG A 240 -14.72 -11.19 -16.73
C ARG A 240 -13.80 -10.16 -17.40
N MET A 241 -12.50 -10.40 -17.41
CA MET A 241 -11.53 -9.49 -18.00
C MET A 241 -11.63 -9.46 -19.53
N LYS A 242 -11.96 -10.59 -20.17
CA LYS A 242 -12.26 -10.65 -21.60
C LYS A 242 -13.41 -9.71 -21.95
N LEU A 243 -14.51 -9.78 -21.23
CA LEU A 243 -15.68 -8.91 -21.43
C LEU A 243 -15.35 -7.44 -21.12
N LEU A 244 -14.60 -7.18 -20.03
CA LEU A 244 -14.16 -5.83 -19.68
C LEU A 244 -13.36 -5.19 -20.81
N PHE A 245 -12.40 -5.90 -21.38
CA PHE A 245 -11.52 -5.39 -22.43
C PHE A 245 -12.21 -5.23 -23.79
N GLN A 246 -13.25 -6.01 -24.05
CA GLN A 246 -14.12 -5.80 -25.22
C GLN A 246 -14.91 -4.49 -25.09
N LEU A 247 -15.43 -4.19 -23.89
CA LEU A 247 -16.22 -2.98 -23.63
C LEU A 247 -15.35 -1.72 -23.47
N TYR A 248 -14.12 -1.87 -22.97
CA TYR A 248 -13.21 -0.77 -22.65
C TYR A 248 -11.82 -0.98 -23.26
N PRO A 249 -11.66 -0.86 -24.58
CA PRO A 249 -10.37 -1.11 -25.28
C PRO A 249 -9.22 -0.25 -24.76
N LYS A 250 -9.49 1.02 -24.41
CA LYS A 250 -8.48 1.93 -23.84
C LYS A 250 -7.99 1.48 -22.47
N LEU A 251 -8.85 0.84 -21.67
CA LEU A 251 -8.44 0.26 -20.39
C LEU A 251 -7.56 -0.98 -20.59
N LYS A 252 -7.83 -1.77 -21.65
CA LYS A 252 -6.95 -2.86 -22.06
C LYS A 252 -5.58 -2.33 -22.48
N GLU A 253 -5.53 -1.29 -23.30
CA GLU A 253 -4.27 -0.67 -23.73
C GLU A 253 -3.42 -0.21 -22.53
N ALA A 254 -4.03 0.48 -21.55
CA ALA A 254 -3.35 0.90 -20.33
C ALA A 254 -2.83 -0.31 -19.50
N TYR A 255 -3.63 -1.36 -19.40
CA TYR A 255 -3.26 -2.60 -18.74
C TYR A 255 -2.07 -3.30 -19.43
N ASP A 256 -2.10 -3.37 -20.76
CA ASP A 256 -1.03 -3.97 -21.57
C ASP A 256 0.29 -3.18 -21.44
N ILE A 257 0.23 -1.85 -21.47
CA ILE A 257 1.37 -0.96 -21.22
C ILE A 257 1.96 -1.21 -19.83
N THR A 258 1.12 -1.31 -18.80
CA THR A 258 1.54 -1.59 -17.42
C THR A 258 2.21 -2.96 -17.29
N ASN A 259 1.68 -3.98 -17.96
CA ASN A 259 2.27 -5.33 -17.92
C ASN A 259 3.60 -5.40 -18.67
N ARG A 260 3.80 -4.63 -19.74
CA ARG A 260 5.12 -4.54 -20.41
C ARG A 260 6.18 -3.97 -19.47
N LEU A 261 5.89 -2.89 -18.76
CA LEU A 261 6.80 -2.36 -17.74
C LEU A 261 7.07 -3.38 -16.64
N ARG A 262 6.03 -4.09 -16.18
CA ARG A 262 6.16 -5.15 -15.17
C ARG A 262 7.06 -6.30 -15.65
N ALA A 263 6.99 -6.66 -16.93
CA ALA A 263 7.85 -7.70 -17.50
C ALA A 263 9.32 -7.28 -17.48
N ILE A 264 9.63 -6.00 -17.71
CA ILE A 264 11.01 -5.49 -17.62
C ILE A 264 11.53 -5.68 -16.19
N PHE A 265 10.81 -5.22 -15.15
CA PHE A 265 11.24 -5.36 -13.76
C PHE A 265 11.28 -6.80 -13.24
N ARG A 266 10.50 -7.71 -13.82
CA ARG A 266 10.50 -9.13 -13.42
C ARG A 266 11.61 -9.96 -14.04
N SER A 267 12.28 -9.44 -15.03
CA SER A 267 13.38 -10.15 -15.68
C SER A 267 14.62 -10.13 -14.78
N SER A 268 15.07 -11.29 -14.36
CA SER A 268 16.31 -11.46 -13.59
C SER A 268 17.57 -11.49 -14.46
N THR A 269 17.43 -11.44 -15.79
CA THR A 269 18.52 -11.55 -16.74
C THR A 269 18.91 -10.25 -17.41
N LEU A 270 18.14 -9.18 -17.17
CA LEU A 270 18.44 -7.86 -17.73
C LEU A 270 19.51 -7.18 -16.89
N ASP A 271 20.55 -6.71 -17.57
CA ASP A 271 21.50 -5.75 -17.04
C ASP A 271 21.02 -4.30 -17.28
N ARG A 272 21.77 -3.35 -16.76
CA ARG A 272 21.43 -1.92 -16.81
C ARG A 272 21.26 -1.41 -18.25
N GLU A 273 22.16 -1.80 -19.18
CA GLU A 273 22.13 -1.32 -20.57
C GLU A 273 21.00 -1.95 -21.38
N THR A 274 20.77 -3.25 -21.23
CA THR A 274 19.67 -3.95 -21.89
C THR A 274 18.31 -3.44 -21.35
N ALA A 275 18.22 -3.20 -20.04
CA ALA A 275 17.03 -2.62 -19.43
C ALA A 275 16.74 -1.22 -19.99
N LYS A 276 17.77 -0.38 -20.15
CA LYS A 276 17.64 0.93 -20.77
C LYS A 276 17.02 0.85 -22.18
N GLY A 277 17.48 -0.10 -23.00
CA GLY A 277 16.89 -0.38 -24.32
C GLY A 277 15.40 -0.73 -24.22
N LYS A 278 15.02 -1.58 -23.25
CA LYS A 278 13.62 -1.97 -23.01
C LYS A 278 12.76 -0.79 -22.51
N PHE A 279 13.29 0.09 -21.68
CA PHE A 279 12.59 1.32 -21.31
C PHE A 279 12.34 2.23 -22.51
N GLN A 280 13.31 2.38 -23.41
CA GLN A 280 13.14 3.18 -24.63
C GLN A 280 12.05 2.60 -25.56
N GLU A 281 11.94 1.27 -25.69
CA GLU A 281 10.85 0.59 -26.38
C GLU A 281 9.51 0.90 -25.69
N TRP A 282 9.45 0.78 -24.38
CA TRP A 282 8.25 1.07 -23.61
C TRP A 282 7.81 2.54 -23.72
N TYR A 283 8.75 3.50 -23.73
CA TYR A 283 8.44 4.92 -23.94
C TYR A 283 7.83 5.16 -25.32
N LYS A 284 8.34 4.50 -26.38
CA LYS A 284 7.77 4.57 -27.72
C LYS A 284 6.31 4.09 -27.74
N ASP A 285 6.04 3.01 -27.04
CA ASP A 285 4.68 2.46 -26.98
C ASP A 285 3.72 3.38 -26.23
N VAL A 286 4.15 3.96 -25.11
CA VAL A 286 3.35 4.95 -24.36
C VAL A 286 3.14 6.22 -25.22
N ASN A 287 4.13 6.63 -26.02
CA ASN A 287 4.01 7.80 -26.89
C ASN A 287 2.94 7.62 -27.98
N LYS A 288 2.84 6.40 -28.55
CA LYS A 288 1.80 6.04 -29.53
C LYS A 288 0.39 6.06 -28.93
N SER A 289 0.31 5.87 -27.61
CA SER A 289 -0.95 5.87 -26.87
C SER A 289 -1.52 7.29 -26.70
N SER A 290 -2.84 7.41 -26.73
CA SER A 290 -3.55 8.65 -26.38
C SER A 290 -3.83 8.80 -24.88
N LEU A 291 -3.36 7.88 -24.03
CA LEU A 291 -3.70 7.79 -22.61
C LEU A 291 -2.88 8.77 -21.79
N ARG A 292 -3.52 9.80 -21.27
CA ARG A 292 -2.89 10.83 -20.45
C ARG A 292 -2.26 10.24 -19.16
N GLU A 293 -2.96 9.31 -18.55
CA GLU A 293 -2.55 8.65 -17.30
C GLU A 293 -1.24 7.85 -17.50
N MET A 294 -1.11 7.17 -18.64
CA MET A 294 0.11 6.43 -18.98
C MET A 294 1.27 7.36 -19.34
N LYS A 295 0.99 8.48 -20.02
CA LYS A 295 2.00 9.50 -20.30
C LYS A 295 2.55 10.13 -19.02
N ALA A 296 1.69 10.43 -18.05
CA ALA A 296 2.13 10.94 -16.74
C ALA A 296 3.01 9.93 -15.99
N ALA A 297 2.66 8.64 -16.02
CA ALA A 297 3.50 7.59 -15.44
C ALA A 297 4.85 7.47 -16.17
N ARG A 298 4.87 7.53 -17.50
CA ARG A 298 6.09 7.54 -18.31
C ARG A 298 6.99 8.72 -17.95
N ASP A 299 6.43 9.93 -17.82
CA ASP A 299 7.21 11.13 -17.54
C ASP A 299 7.87 11.03 -16.16
N ALA A 300 7.16 10.50 -15.17
CA ALA A 300 7.72 10.23 -13.85
C ALA A 300 8.83 9.17 -13.87
N VAL A 301 8.73 8.14 -14.71
CA VAL A 301 9.80 7.15 -14.91
C VAL A 301 11.00 7.77 -15.63
N LYS A 302 10.75 8.53 -16.69
CA LYS A 302 11.79 9.12 -17.53
C LYS A 302 12.61 10.18 -16.78
N SER A 303 11.98 10.95 -15.89
CA SER A 303 12.67 11.99 -15.12
C SER A 303 13.72 11.44 -14.15
N ARG A 304 13.62 10.15 -13.78
CA ARG A 304 14.50 9.48 -12.83
C ARG A 304 15.05 8.16 -13.41
N GLU A 305 15.23 8.11 -14.74
CA GLU A 305 15.60 6.88 -15.45
C GLU A 305 16.91 6.27 -14.92
N ASP A 306 17.93 7.08 -14.66
CA ASP A 306 19.23 6.60 -14.22
C ASP A 306 19.18 5.92 -12.85
N GLU A 307 18.46 6.51 -11.88
CA GLU A 307 18.28 5.90 -10.55
C GLU A 307 17.39 4.65 -10.59
N ILE A 308 16.43 4.60 -11.51
CA ILE A 308 15.61 3.41 -11.75
C ILE A 308 16.43 2.30 -12.37
N LEU A 309 17.30 2.62 -13.32
CA LEU A 309 18.18 1.65 -13.99
C LEU A 309 19.21 1.04 -13.03
N ASN A 310 19.55 1.71 -11.93
CA ASN A 310 20.42 1.16 -10.89
C ASN A 310 19.82 -0.11 -10.25
N TYR A 311 18.50 -0.31 -10.27
CA TYR A 311 17.85 -1.56 -9.87
C TYR A 311 18.43 -2.79 -10.60
N PHE A 312 18.84 -2.65 -11.86
CA PHE A 312 19.35 -3.78 -12.67
C PHE A 312 20.84 -4.08 -12.45
N ILE A 313 21.50 -3.40 -11.50
CA ILE A 313 22.86 -3.73 -11.09
C ILE A 313 22.85 -4.97 -10.19
N ASP A 314 21.97 -5.00 -9.18
CA ASP A 314 21.89 -6.07 -8.18
C ASP A 314 20.45 -6.47 -7.80
N HIS A 315 19.45 -5.96 -8.52
CA HIS A 315 18.01 -6.16 -8.27
C HIS A 315 17.56 -5.77 -6.85
N SER A 316 18.17 -4.73 -6.31
CA SER A 316 17.95 -4.24 -4.96
C SER A 316 16.57 -3.61 -4.81
N THR A 317 15.80 -4.03 -3.80
CA THR A 317 14.43 -3.55 -3.53
C THR A 317 14.29 -2.98 -2.13
N ASN A 318 13.21 -2.22 -1.91
CA ASN A 318 12.84 -1.68 -0.61
C ASN A 318 11.99 -2.66 0.25
N ALA A 319 11.85 -3.93 -0.19
CA ALA A 319 11.02 -4.94 0.48
C ALA A 319 11.35 -5.12 1.97
N GLY A 320 12.63 -4.91 2.35
CA GLY A 320 13.06 -4.90 3.74
C GLY A 320 12.42 -3.76 4.54
N ALA A 321 12.45 -2.53 4.03
CA ALA A 321 11.84 -1.38 4.70
C ALA A 321 10.31 -1.52 4.77
N GLU A 322 9.65 -2.00 3.70
CA GLU A 322 8.21 -2.28 3.72
C GLU A 322 7.84 -3.33 4.77
N SER A 323 8.62 -4.42 4.88
CA SER A 323 8.43 -5.43 5.93
C SER A 323 8.63 -4.85 7.32
N PHE A 324 9.64 -3.98 7.51
CA PHE A 324 9.89 -3.28 8.76
C PHE A 324 8.71 -2.36 9.12
N ASN A 325 8.25 -1.54 8.19
CA ASN A 325 7.10 -0.65 8.35
C ASN A 325 5.81 -1.43 8.67
N SER A 326 5.58 -2.57 7.99
CA SER A 326 4.46 -3.46 8.30
C SER A 326 4.51 -4.02 9.72
N LYS A 327 5.69 -4.41 10.21
CA LYS A 327 5.87 -4.90 11.58
C LYS A 327 5.59 -3.81 12.60
N ILE A 328 6.09 -2.60 12.35
CA ILE A 328 5.79 -1.45 13.20
C ILE A 328 4.29 -1.17 13.21
N ASN A 329 3.66 -1.00 12.06
CA ASN A 329 2.24 -0.72 11.94
C ASN A 329 1.36 -1.84 12.53
N GLY A 330 1.70 -3.11 12.32
CA GLY A 330 0.99 -4.24 12.90
C GLY A 330 1.07 -4.28 14.42
N SER A 331 2.22 -3.96 14.99
CA SER A 331 2.40 -3.81 16.45
C SER A 331 1.54 -2.67 17.00
N LEU A 332 1.34 -1.64 16.20
CA LEU A 332 0.63 -0.41 16.55
C LEU A 332 -0.90 -0.58 16.56
N GLN A 333 -1.47 -1.40 15.66
CA GLN A 333 -2.91 -1.68 15.65
C GLN A 333 -3.39 -2.39 16.92
N VAL A 334 -2.49 -3.10 17.61
CA VAL A 334 -2.77 -3.83 18.86
C VAL A 334 -2.76 -2.93 20.09
N SER A 335 -2.17 -1.72 20.01
CA SER A 335 -2.01 -0.82 21.14
C SER A 335 -2.26 0.65 20.77
N ARG A 336 -3.40 1.21 21.16
CA ARG A 336 -3.76 2.63 20.95
C ARG A 336 -2.88 3.67 21.70
N LYS A 337 -1.75 3.27 22.29
CA LYS A 337 -0.86 4.15 23.09
C LYS A 337 0.57 4.22 22.53
N ILE A 338 0.72 4.56 21.31
CA ILE A 338 1.84 4.20 20.42
C ILE A 338 3.04 5.14 20.39
N VAL A 339 2.93 6.41 20.68
CA VAL A 339 4.12 7.27 20.88
C VAL A 339 5.02 6.69 21.98
N ARG A 340 4.41 5.93 22.89
CA ARG A 340 5.14 5.10 23.87
C ARG A 340 5.75 3.83 23.27
N PHE A 341 5.25 3.31 22.15
CA PHE A 341 5.62 2.01 21.62
C PHE A 341 6.80 2.04 20.65
N VAL A 342 6.95 3.08 19.81
CA VAL A 342 8.21 3.30 19.07
C VAL A 342 9.37 3.39 20.06
N LYS A 343 9.14 4.04 21.21
CA LYS A 343 10.06 4.08 22.36
C LYS A 343 10.36 2.68 22.92
N LEU A 344 9.35 1.82 23.03
CA LEU A 344 9.48 0.50 23.62
C LEU A 344 10.04 -0.52 22.60
N HIS A 345 9.66 -0.43 21.34
CA HIS A 345 10.08 -1.36 20.29
C HIS A 345 11.49 -1.08 19.80
N CYS A 346 11.89 0.17 19.68
CA CYS A 346 13.29 0.53 19.47
C CYS A 346 14.15 0.07 20.65
N ALA A 347 13.67 0.24 21.89
CA ALA A 347 14.35 -0.26 23.09
C ALA A 347 14.37 -1.79 23.17
N THR A 348 13.26 -2.50 22.84
CA THR A 348 13.21 -3.98 22.84
C THR A 348 14.01 -4.59 21.68
N TYR A 349 14.06 -3.95 20.54
CA TYR A 349 14.97 -4.35 19.46
C TYR A 349 16.44 -4.18 19.84
N MET A 350 16.75 -3.24 20.74
CA MET A 350 18.12 -3.05 21.26
C MET A 350 18.48 -4.01 22.40
N GLN A 351 17.52 -4.55 23.16
CA GLN A 351 17.79 -5.24 24.45
C GLN A 351 17.78 -6.78 24.43
N ASP A 352 17.68 -7.46 23.30
CA ASP A 352 17.89 -8.91 23.28
C ASP A 352 19.33 -9.35 23.76
N THR A 353 20.22 -8.41 23.94
CA THR A 353 21.47 -8.63 24.65
C THR A 353 21.25 -8.99 26.14
N TYR A 354 20.18 -8.48 26.76
CA TYR A 354 19.86 -8.77 28.15
C TYR A 354 19.16 -10.13 28.32
N ARG A 355 18.32 -10.55 27.36
CA ARG A 355 17.71 -11.89 27.36
C ARG A 355 18.73 -13.03 27.30
N ARG A 356 19.83 -12.85 26.53
CA ARG A 356 20.92 -13.84 26.49
C ARG A 356 21.69 -13.92 27.82
N ARG A 357 21.85 -12.81 28.53
CA ARG A 357 22.48 -12.85 29.90
C ARG A 357 21.59 -13.52 30.94
N LEU A 358 20.26 -13.32 30.94
CA LEU A 358 19.35 -13.96 31.86
C LEU A 358 19.12 -15.45 31.55
N ALA A 359 19.15 -15.86 30.27
CA ALA A 359 19.04 -17.27 29.88
C ALA A 359 20.29 -18.10 30.25
N TYR A 360 21.45 -17.44 30.42
CA TYR A 360 22.71 -18.11 30.82
C TYR A 360 23.01 -18.02 32.32
N SER A 361 22.25 -17.27 33.11
CA SER A 361 22.52 -17.03 34.54
C SER A 361 21.50 -17.64 35.52
N ALA A 362 20.54 -18.43 35.07
CA ALA A 362 19.64 -19.15 35.96
C ALA A 362 19.61 -20.64 35.60
N PRO A 363 20.31 -21.51 36.35
CA PRO A 363 20.00 -22.93 36.32
C PRO A 363 18.64 -23.12 37.01
N LEU A 364 17.62 -23.47 36.23
CA LEU A 364 16.36 -23.99 36.74
C LEU A 364 16.59 -25.39 37.30
N ASN A 365 17.05 -25.46 38.54
CA ASN A 365 16.86 -26.65 39.37
C ASN A 365 15.40 -26.67 39.83
N LEU A 366 14.53 -27.20 38.99
CA LEU A 366 13.23 -27.71 39.44
C LEU A 366 13.42 -29.16 39.89
N ASP A 367 13.72 -29.29 41.15
CA ASP A 367 13.69 -30.58 41.86
C ASP A 367 12.22 -31.01 42.01
N ASN A 368 11.79 -31.96 41.17
CA ASN A 368 10.43 -32.50 41.10
C ASN A 368 10.23 -33.63 42.13
N SER A 369 10.72 -33.51 43.37
CA SER A 369 10.59 -34.55 44.39
C SER A 369 9.78 -34.16 45.62
N LYS A 370 8.78 -33.27 45.52
CA LYS A 370 7.81 -33.08 46.61
C LYS A 370 6.47 -32.61 46.07
N LEU A 371 5.68 -33.52 45.55
CA LEU A 371 4.21 -33.48 45.54
C LEU A 371 3.72 -34.93 45.34
N LEU A 372 3.63 -35.64 46.42
CA LEU A 372 2.66 -36.69 46.71
C LEU A 372 1.69 -36.12 47.73
#